data_8319da59350fcd7607c9f10fac74ee44
#
_entry.id   8319da59350fcd7607c9f10fac74ee44
#
_cell.length_a   1.000
_cell.length_b   1.000
_cell.length_c   1.000
_cell.angle_alpha   90.00
_cell.angle_beta   90.00
_cell.angle_gamma   90.00
#
_symmetry.space_group_name_H-M   'P 1'
#
loop_
_entity.id
_entity.type
_entity.pdbx_description
1 polymer ?
#
loop_
_entity_poly.entity_id
_entity_poly.type
_entity_poly.pdbx_seq_one_letter_code
_entity_poly.pdbx_strand_id
1 'polypeptide(L)'
;MSDKKEAAEHATIVDLIRNDLSRVAEHVRVDKYRYIDVLHTNKGNILQASSEISGKLPTDYQKHIGNILDAMLPAGSITGAPKDKTMEIIHEAEGYDRGFYTGIMGIYNNGELNSAVMIRFLENEVRERISRHTAKDFSCRAIVGGS
;
A
#
# COMPACT_ATOMS: atom_id res chain seq x y z
N MET A 1 -25.60 -9.00 5.16
CA MET A 1 -25.92 -8.83 3.72
C MET A 1 -24.63 -8.41 3.05
N SER A 2 -24.12 -9.20 2.11
CA SER A 2 -22.94 -8.77 1.34
C SER A 2 -23.39 -7.64 0.43
N ASP A 3 -22.88 -6.44 0.64
CA ASP A 3 -23.10 -5.33 -0.28
C ASP A 3 -22.49 -5.71 -1.64
N LYS A 4 -23.32 -5.76 -2.67
CA LYS A 4 -22.90 -6.12 -4.02
C LYS A 4 -21.88 -5.13 -4.58
N LYS A 5 -21.96 -3.88 -4.17
CA LYS A 5 -21.00 -2.83 -4.54
C LYS A 5 -19.64 -3.11 -3.94
N GLU A 6 -19.57 -3.35 -2.64
CA GLU A 6 -18.33 -3.72 -1.93
C GLU A 6 -17.69 -4.97 -2.53
N ALA A 7 -18.50 -5.98 -2.89
CA ALA A 7 -18.01 -7.18 -3.55
C ALA A 7 -17.37 -6.90 -4.91
N ALA A 8 -17.98 -6.02 -5.70
CA ALA A 8 -17.45 -5.63 -7.01
C ALA A 8 -16.18 -4.79 -6.89
N GLU A 9 -16.13 -3.86 -5.94
CA GLU A 9 -14.93 -3.07 -5.64
C GLU A 9 -13.77 -3.97 -5.20
N HIS A 10 -14.03 -4.92 -4.31
CA HIS A 10 -13.03 -5.89 -3.85
C HIS A 10 -12.50 -6.75 -5.01
N ALA A 11 -13.38 -7.24 -5.90
CA ALA A 11 -12.97 -8.00 -7.08
C ALA A 11 -12.05 -7.19 -8.00
N THR A 12 -12.39 -5.92 -8.22
CA THR A 12 -11.56 -4.99 -9.02
C THR A 12 -10.17 -4.82 -8.40
N ILE A 13 -10.09 -4.60 -7.08
CA ILE A 13 -8.81 -4.44 -6.38
C ILE A 13 -7.98 -5.72 -6.49
N VAL A 14 -8.58 -6.90 -6.31
CA VAL A 14 -7.88 -8.18 -6.46
C VAL A 14 -7.31 -8.34 -7.86
N ASP A 15 -8.05 -7.95 -8.90
CA ASP A 15 -7.56 -8.05 -10.28
C ASP A 15 -6.43 -7.07 -10.56
N LEU A 16 -6.50 -5.85 -10.06
CA LEU A 16 -5.42 -4.86 -10.16
C LEU A 16 -4.13 -5.33 -9.49
N ILE A 17 -4.23 -5.89 -8.27
CA ILE A 17 -3.06 -6.42 -7.55
C ILE A 17 -2.48 -7.64 -8.29
N ARG A 18 -3.32 -8.53 -8.83
CA ARG A 18 -2.84 -9.64 -9.67
C ARG A 18 -2.06 -9.15 -10.88
N ASN A 19 -2.58 -8.13 -11.55
CA ASN A 19 -1.92 -7.52 -12.70
C ASN A 19 -0.58 -6.89 -12.32
N ASP A 20 -0.51 -6.12 -11.24
CA ASP A 20 0.74 -5.53 -10.75
C ASP A 20 1.77 -6.62 -10.40
N LEU A 21 1.35 -7.66 -9.66
CA LEU A 21 2.22 -8.77 -9.30
C LEU A 21 2.72 -9.56 -10.52
N SER A 22 1.91 -9.69 -11.56
CA SER A 22 2.29 -10.38 -12.81
C SER A 22 3.42 -9.72 -13.59
N ARG A 23 3.73 -8.46 -13.28
CA ARG A 23 4.86 -7.74 -13.89
C ARG A 23 6.22 -8.22 -13.35
N VAL A 24 6.23 -8.80 -12.15
CA VAL A 24 7.44 -9.14 -11.40
C VAL A 24 7.51 -10.59 -10.96
N ALA A 25 6.41 -11.34 -11.07
CA ALA A 25 6.29 -12.71 -10.62
C ALA A 25 5.60 -13.60 -11.65
N GLU A 26 5.97 -14.88 -11.62
CA GLU A 26 5.33 -15.96 -12.38
C GLU A 26 4.28 -16.69 -11.54
N HIS A 27 3.39 -17.44 -12.19
CA HIS A 27 2.37 -18.27 -11.54
C HIS A 27 1.50 -17.50 -10.52
N VAL A 28 1.13 -16.28 -10.86
CA VAL A 28 0.29 -15.45 -10.01
C VAL A 28 -1.10 -16.07 -9.85
N ARG A 29 -1.54 -16.23 -8.62
CA ARG A 29 -2.83 -16.84 -8.26
C ARG A 29 -3.44 -16.20 -7.04
N VAL A 30 -4.76 -16.37 -6.90
CA VAL A 30 -5.49 -16.00 -5.69
C VAL A 30 -5.58 -17.25 -4.80
N ASP A 31 -4.88 -17.27 -3.68
CA ASP A 31 -4.87 -18.41 -2.76
C ASP A 31 -6.11 -18.43 -1.89
N LYS A 32 -6.57 -17.25 -1.45
CA LYS A 32 -7.83 -17.09 -0.70
C LYS A 32 -8.58 -15.86 -1.20
N TYR A 33 -9.86 -15.98 -1.42
CA TYR A 33 -10.69 -14.90 -1.91
C TYR A 33 -11.77 -14.51 -0.90
N ARG A 34 -11.82 -13.23 -0.52
CA ARG A 34 -12.80 -12.63 0.38
C ARG A 34 -13.04 -13.44 1.66
N TYR A 35 -11.96 -13.88 2.31
CA TYR A 35 -12.08 -14.51 3.62
C TYR A 35 -12.20 -13.44 4.72
N ILE A 36 -12.80 -13.82 5.84
CA ILE A 36 -12.88 -12.94 7.00
C ILE A 36 -11.58 -13.04 7.78
N ASP A 37 -10.87 -11.95 7.84
CA ASP A 37 -9.68 -11.79 8.65
C ASP A 37 -10.05 -11.12 9.98
N VAL A 38 -9.46 -11.61 11.07
CA VAL A 38 -9.71 -11.08 12.41
C VAL A 38 -8.50 -10.30 12.89
N LEU A 39 -8.61 -8.99 12.85
CA LEU A 39 -7.55 -8.10 13.34
C LEU A 39 -7.72 -7.84 14.83
N HIS A 40 -6.76 -8.30 15.61
CA HIS A 40 -6.75 -8.08 17.05
C HIS A 40 -6.23 -6.68 17.38
N THR A 41 -7.06 -5.87 18.02
CA THR A 41 -6.67 -4.52 18.47
C THR A 41 -6.82 -4.39 19.97
N ASN A 42 -6.20 -3.35 20.54
CA ASN A 42 -6.34 -3.02 21.96
C ASN A 42 -7.75 -2.60 22.39
N LYS A 43 -8.65 -2.34 21.44
CA LYS A 43 -10.06 -1.97 21.67
C LYS A 43 -11.05 -3.09 21.31
N GLY A 44 -10.54 -4.28 20.96
CA GLY A 44 -11.35 -5.41 20.51
C GLY A 44 -10.97 -5.90 19.12
N ASN A 45 -11.67 -6.88 18.62
CA ASN A 45 -11.42 -7.46 17.31
C ASN A 45 -12.16 -6.69 16.22
N ILE A 46 -11.48 -6.48 15.09
CA ILE A 46 -12.08 -5.93 13.87
C ILE A 46 -12.13 -7.05 12.84
N LEU A 47 -13.26 -7.19 12.16
CA LEU A 47 -13.43 -8.13 11.05
C LEU A 47 -13.18 -7.40 9.73
N GLN A 48 -12.33 -7.97 8.90
CA GLN A 48 -12.00 -7.43 7.59
C GLN A 48 -12.17 -8.49 6.52
N ALA A 49 -12.75 -8.12 5.36
CA ALA A 49 -12.74 -8.97 4.19
C ALA A 49 -11.38 -8.83 3.48
N SER A 50 -10.62 -9.92 3.46
CA SER A 50 -9.28 -9.96 2.87
C SER A 50 -9.19 -10.95 1.72
N SER A 51 -8.22 -10.76 0.84
CA SER A 51 -7.81 -11.76 -0.16
C SER A 51 -6.30 -11.93 -0.13
N GLU A 52 -5.85 -13.14 -0.39
CA GLU A 52 -4.43 -13.49 -0.44
C GLU A 52 -4.06 -13.86 -1.88
N ILE A 53 -3.06 -13.16 -2.41
CA ILE A 53 -2.57 -13.31 -3.77
C ILE A 53 -1.09 -13.62 -3.69
N SER A 54 -0.66 -14.67 -4.36
CA SER A 54 0.75 -15.08 -4.40
C SER A 54 1.28 -15.16 -5.82
N GLY A 55 2.60 -15.08 -5.95
CA GLY A 55 3.34 -15.30 -7.18
C GLY A 55 4.76 -15.72 -6.87
N LYS A 56 5.40 -16.39 -7.80
CA LYS A 56 6.79 -16.84 -7.68
C LYS A 56 7.74 -15.79 -8.23
N LEU A 57 8.54 -15.19 -7.36
CA LEU A 57 9.62 -14.28 -7.77
C LEU A 57 10.80 -15.04 -8.38
N PRO A 58 11.62 -14.38 -9.22
CA PRO A 58 12.90 -14.92 -9.69
C PRO A 58 13.80 -15.31 -8.52
N THR A 59 14.70 -16.28 -8.72
CA THR A 59 15.57 -16.79 -7.66
C THR A 59 16.55 -15.75 -7.11
N ASP A 60 16.87 -14.73 -7.89
CA ASP A 60 17.75 -13.62 -7.55
C ASP A 60 17.02 -12.34 -7.12
N TYR A 61 15.73 -12.45 -6.77
CA TYR A 61 14.85 -11.33 -6.43
C TYR A 61 15.45 -10.39 -5.37
N GLN A 62 16.24 -10.91 -4.45
CA GLN A 62 16.88 -10.13 -3.39
C GLN A 62 17.80 -9.02 -3.92
N LYS A 63 18.40 -9.23 -5.10
CA LYS A 63 19.23 -8.21 -5.77
C LYS A 63 18.41 -7.14 -6.47
N HIS A 64 17.11 -7.39 -6.67
CA HIS A 64 16.21 -6.58 -7.48
C HIS A 64 14.98 -6.08 -6.72
N ILE A 65 15.01 -6.11 -5.39
CA ILE A 65 13.87 -5.71 -4.56
C ILE A 65 13.39 -4.29 -4.90
N GLY A 66 14.31 -3.34 -5.11
CA GLY A 66 13.96 -1.98 -5.51
C GLY A 66 13.18 -1.94 -6.83
N ASN A 67 13.62 -2.67 -7.84
CA ASN A 67 12.95 -2.73 -9.14
C ASN A 67 11.58 -3.43 -9.04
N ILE A 68 11.46 -4.44 -8.19
CA ILE A 68 10.18 -5.12 -7.92
C ILE A 68 9.19 -4.15 -7.30
N LEU A 69 9.62 -3.38 -6.31
CA LEU A 69 8.79 -2.37 -5.66
C LEU A 69 8.38 -1.26 -6.63
N ASP A 70 9.31 -0.77 -7.42
CA ASP A 70 9.06 0.26 -8.44
C ASP A 70 8.01 -0.19 -9.47
N ALA A 71 8.12 -1.43 -9.96
CA ALA A 71 7.15 -2.00 -10.90
C ALA A 71 5.75 -2.20 -10.32
N MET A 72 5.64 -2.44 -9.00
CA MET A 72 4.36 -2.62 -8.31
C MET A 72 3.73 -1.32 -7.85
N LEU A 73 4.52 -0.26 -7.67
CA LEU A 73 4.06 1.04 -7.18
C LEU A 73 3.74 2.01 -8.33
N PRO A 74 2.89 3.01 -8.08
CA PRO A 74 1.93 3.05 -6.98
C PRO A 74 0.96 1.89 -7.04
N ALA A 75 0.48 1.44 -5.87
CA ALA A 75 -0.40 0.27 -5.81
C ALA A 75 -1.69 0.46 -6.63
N GLY A 76 -2.10 -0.56 -7.37
CA GLY A 76 -3.31 -0.52 -8.20
C GLY A 76 -4.59 -0.19 -7.40
N SER A 77 -4.63 -0.56 -6.12
CA SER A 77 -5.72 -0.20 -5.21
C SER A 77 -5.86 1.30 -4.96
N ILE A 78 -4.82 2.09 -5.26
CA ILE A 78 -4.80 3.55 -5.09
C ILE A 78 -5.08 4.25 -6.42
N THR A 79 -4.48 3.75 -7.48
CA THR A 79 -4.55 4.39 -8.80
C THR A 79 -5.76 3.95 -9.61
N GLY A 80 -6.27 2.74 -9.40
CA GLY A 80 -7.27 2.15 -10.28
C GLY A 80 -6.67 1.76 -11.65
N ALA A 81 -7.53 1.63 -12.67
CA ALA A 81 -7.16 1.27 -14.04
C ALA A 81 -7.76 2.26 -15.06
N PRO A 82 -7.02 2.61 -16.12
CA PRO A 82 -5.63 2.27 -16.43
C PRO A 82 -4.66 3.10 -15.57
N LYS A 83 -3.64 2.45 -14.99
CA LYS A 83 -2.74 3.02 -13.99
C LYS A 83 -2.04 4.30 -14.46
N ASP A 84 -1.39 4.24 -15.63
CA ASP A 84 -0.58 5.35 -16.15
C ASP A 84 -1.43 6.61 -16.38
N LYS A 85 -2.63 6.43 -16.96
CA LYS A 85 -3.53 7.56 -17.21
C LYS A 85 -4.09 8.18 -15.91
N THR A 86 -4.38 7.34 -14.94
CA THR A 86 -4.85 7.81 -13.63
C THR A 86 -3.75 8.57 -12.89
N MET A 87 -2.50 8.12 -13.00
CA MET A 87 -1.35 8.82 -12.41
C MET A 87 -1.13 10.21 -13.01
N GLU A 88 -1.26 10.36 -14.35
CA GLU A 88 -1.22 11.67 -15.00
C GLU A 88 -2.29 12.61 -14.44
N ILE A 89 -3.54 12.13 -14.38
CA ILE A 89 -4.67 12.91 -13.87
C ILE A 89 -4.46 13.32 -12.41
N ILE A 90 -3.98 12.41 -11.56
CA ILE A 90 -3.70 12.69 -10.15
C ILE A 90 -2.61 13.78 -10.06
N HIS A 91 -1.53 13.64 -10.81
CA HIS A 91 -0.44 14.62 -10.80
C HIS A 91 -0.91 16.02 -11.25
N GLU A 92 -1.71 16.09 -12.30
CA GLU A 92 -2.29 17.35 -12.78
C GLU A 92 -3.27 17.96 -11.76
N ALA A 93 -4.10 17.13 -11.13
CA ALA A 93 -5.14 17.60 -10.22
C ALA A 93 -4.61 18.07 -8.86
N GLU A 94 -3.60 17.37 -8.33
CA GLU A 94 -3.08 17.67 -7.00
C GLU A 94 -2.08 18.85 -7.01
N GLY A 95 -1.21 18.92 -8.01
CA GLY A 95 -0.24 20.00 -8.14
C GLY A 95 0.80 20.10 -7.00
N TYR A 96 0.95 19.04 -6.18
CA TYR A 96 1.93 18.96 -5.11
C TYR A 96 2.59 17.58 -5.05
N ASP A 97 3.72 17.49 -4.37
CA ASP A 97 4.41 16.23 -4.12
C ASP A 97 3.78 15.51 -2.92
N ARG A 98 3.34 14.28 -3.13
CA ARG A 98 2.73 13.43 -2.09
C ARG A 98 3.72 12.97 -1.01
N GLY A 99 5.03 13.10 -1.23
CA GLY A 99 6.02 12.61 -0.31
C GLY A 99 5.85 11.12 -0.02
N PHE A 100 5.60 10.76 1.23
CA PHE A 100 5.37 9.37 1.64
C PHE A 100 3.92 8.88 1.48
N TYR A 101 2.99 9.77 1.18
CA TYR A 101 1.59 9.40 1.00
C TYR A 101 1.42 8.49 -0.23
N THR A 102 0.72 7.39 -0.07
CA THR A 102 0.56 6.32 -1.08
C THR A 102 1.84 5.55 -1.45
N GLY A 103 2.94 5.81 -0.76
CA GLY A 103 4.15 5.00 -0.82
C GLY A 103 4.04 3.72 0.00
N ILE A 104 5.16 3.10 0.26
CA ILE A 104 5.23 1.93 1.13
C ILE A 104 6.11 2.18 2.35
N MET A 105 5.80 1.48 3.44
CA MET A 105 6.67 1.33 4.58
C MET A 105 6.83 -0.15 4.89
N GLY A 106 8.04 -0.57 5.24
CA GLY A 106 8.30 -1.98 5.52
C GLY A 106 9.57 -2.22 6.29
N ILE A 107 9.72 -3.48 6.70
CA ILE A 107 10.92 -3.99 7.36
C ILE A 107 11.52 -5.05 6.44
N TYR A 108 12.77 -4.84 6.06
CA TYR A 108 13.56 -5.81 5.31
C TYR A 108 14.54 -6.51 6.24
N ASN A 109 14.46 -7.82 6.34
CA ASN A 109 15.35 -8.62 7.19
C ASN A 109 15.61 -9.98 6.55
N ASN A 110 16.87 -10.40 6.51
CA ASN A 110 17.30 -11.71 6.00
C ASN A 110 16.74 -12.10 4.62
N GLY A 111 16.57 -11.15 3.72
CA GLY A 111 16.02 -11.41 2.38
C GLY A 111 14.50 -11.35 2.30
N GLU A 112 13.81 -11.15 3.40
CA GLU A 112 12.36 -11.00 3.45
C GLU A 112 11.96 -9.54 3.66
N LEU A 113 11.01 -9.08 2.87
CA LEU A 113 10.39 -7.76 3.00
C LEU A 113 8.95 -7.92 3.48
N ASN A 114 8.64 -7.36 4.63
CA ASN A 114 7.27 -7.18 5.10
C ASN A 114 6.91 -5.70 4.98
N SER A 115 5.94 -5.36 4.16
CA SER A 115 5.61 -3.97 3.84
C SER A 115 4.11 -3.75 3.71
N ALA A 116 3.70 -2.50 3.87
CA ALA A 116 2.33 -2.06 3.68
C ALA A 116 2.30 -0.72 2.95
N VAL A 117 1.20 -0.49 2.21
CA VAL A 117 0.94 0.80 1.55
C VAL A 117 0.48 1.82 2.58
N MET A 118 1.07 3.02 2.54
CA MET A 118 0.74 4.11 3.45
C MET A 118 -0.37 4.98 2.88
N ILE A 119 -1.60 4.77 3.38
CA ILE A 119 -2.77 5.56 2.96
C ILE A 119 -3.38 6.39 4.08
N ARG A 120 -3.10 6.04 5.33
CA ARG A 120 -3.57 6.77 6.52
C ARG A 120 -2.45 6.81 7.56
N PHE A 121 -1.85 7.97 7.73
CA PHE A 121 -0.79 8.18 8.70
C PHE A 121 -0.74 9.66 9.11
N LEU A 122 -0.08 9.92 10.23
CA LEU A 122 0.25 11.26 10.65
C LEU A 122 1.67 11.57 10.20
N GLU A 123 1.83 12.57 9.37
CA GLU A 123 3.13 13.07 8.98
C GLU A 123 3.55 14.22 9.88
N ASN A 124 4.77 14.14 10.39
CA ASN A 124 5.37 15.24 11.11
C ASN A 124 6.16 16.08 10.11
N GLU A 125 5.59 17.19 9.68
CA GLU A 125 6.36 18.22 9.02
C GLU A 125 7.17 18.98 10.05
N VAL A 126 8.50 18.86 9.99
CA VAL A 126 9.38 19.79 10.68
C VAL A 126 9.27 21.12 9.93
N ARG A 127 8.30 21.94 10.29
CA ARG A 127 8.28 23.33 9.86
C ARG A 127 9.45 24.02 10.56
N GLU A 128 10.50 24.33 9.84
CA GLU A 128 11.47 25.31 10.28
C GLU A 128 10.74 26.65 10.47
N ARG A 129 10.23 26.88 11.66
CA ARG A 129 9.90 28.24 12.07
C ARG A 129 11.20 29.00 12.14
N ILE A 130 11.43 29.87 11.18
CA ILE A 130 12.40 30.95 11.28
C ILE A 130 11.90 31.89 12.39
N SER A 131 12.02 31.49 13.61
CA SER A 131 11.92 32.32 14.80
C SER A 131 12.95 31.85 15.82
N ARG A 132 13.71 32.79 16.30
CA ARG A 132 14.92 32.72 17.10
C ARG A 132 14.87 31.93 18.44
N HIS A 133 14.13 30.84 18.53
CA HIS A 133 14.20 29.91 19.66
C HIS A 133 13.92 28.50 19.16
N THR A 134 14.95 27.70 19.15
CA THR A 134 14.98 26.29 18.78
C THR A 134 14.24 25.45 19.82
N ALA A 135 13.06 24.97 19.45
CA ALA A 135 12.54 23.74 20.02
C ALA A 135 12.27 22.79 18.84
N LYS A 136 12.99 21.68 18.80
CA LYS A 136 12.71 20.59 17.86
C LYS A 136 11.58 19.77 18.46
N ASP A 137 10.38 19.97 17.99
CA ASP A 137 9.25 19.10 18.33
C ASP A 137 9.33 17.84 17.46
N PHE A 138 9.59 16.70 18.09
CA PHE A 138 9.44 15.38 17.48
C PHE A 138 8.02 14.89 17.75
N SER A 139 7.21 14.76 16.72
CA SER A 139 5.91 14.08 16.84
C SER A 139 5.97 12.68 16.23
N CYS A 140 5.22 11.76 16.81
CA CYS A 140 5.19 10.35 16.42
C CYS A 140 4.18 10.12 15.31
N ARG A 141 4.51 9.21 14.39
CA ARG A 141 3.62 8.73 13.33
C ARG A 141 2.77 7.56 13.82
N ALA A 142 1.48 7.62 13.60
CA ALA A 142 0.58 6.47 13.80
C ALA A 142 -0.01 6.05 12.46
N ILE A 143 0.12 4.77 12.12
CA ILE A 143 -0.54 4.17 10.95
C ILE A 143 -1.86 3.57 11.42
N VAL A 144 -2.96 4.04 10.87
CA VAL A 144 -4.29 3.48 11.15
C VAL A 144 -4.74 2.74 9.90
N GLY A 145 -4.76 1.41 9.98
CA GLY A 145 -5.40 0.58 8.96
C GLY A 145 -6.90 0.88 8.94
N GLY A 146 -7.47 1.06 7.77
CA GLY A 146 -8.89 1.29 7.64
C GLY A 146 -9.56 0.22 6.82
N SER A 147 -10.74 -0.13 7.23
CA SER A 147 -11.72 -0.94 6.47
C SER A 147 -12.19 -0.24 5.25
#